data_2764d9c57feae8578bceabd4498c19ac
#
_entry.id   2764d9c57feae8578bceabd4498c19ac
#
_cell.length_a   1.000
_cell.length_b   1.000
_cell.length_c   1.000
_cell.angle_alpha   90.00
_cell.angle_beta   90.00
_cell.angle_gamma   90.00
#
_symmetry.space_group_name_H-M   'P 1'
#
loop_
_entity.id
_entity.type
_entity.pdbx_description
1 polymer ?
#
loop_
_entity_poly.entity_id
_entity_poly.type
_entity_poly.pdbx_seq_one_letter_code
_entity_poly.pdbx_strand_id
1 'polypeptide(L)'
;MAMTGVLRPGHVALRVTDLAAAVKHYGKVLGLIETGRDAQGRVYFKAWDEHDHHSVVLRQADAPGMDYMGFRVDSEATLDRLAAEVEGSRLATDMRWIDAGEHLHTGRRFRFTVPTGHAIELFATKDKVGNGLPDVNPDPWPDGLVGMQPTRFDHCLLYGDDVDGVVKLFTEVLGFTIAEQVMAGDVMVGVFLTCSTKPHDIAFIRNPEKGKFHHCSFILDTWNDVLRAADLISKNDVSLDIGPTRHGITRGATIYFFDPSGNRNEVYSGGYQYYPDKPVITWTVEDLGRAIFYHDRKLNDAFLNVYT
;
A
#
# COMPACT_ATOMS: atom_id res chain seq x y z
N MET A 1 22.80 7.14 -8.63
CA MET A 1 22.39 8.21 -7.69
C MET A 1 21.70 7.55 -6.52
N ALA A 2 21.99 7.99 -5.29
CA ALA A 2 21.20 7.56 -4.14
C ALA A 2 19.77 8.13 -4.29
N MET A 3 18.77 7.33 -3.96
CA MET A 3 17.39 7.84 -3.87
C MET A 3 17.33 8.85 -2.71
N THR A 4 16.65 9.97 -2.92
CA THR A 4 16.50 11.05 -1.94
C THR A 4 15.04 11.47 -1.84
N GLY A 5 14.66 12.11 -0.75
CA GLY A 5 13.27 12.52 -0.52
C GLY A 5 12.43 11.36 0.04
N VAL A 6 11.25 11.16 -0.51
CA VAL A 6 10.40 10.01 -0.18
C VAL A 6 10.96 8.77 -0.88
N LEU A 7 11.27 7.74 -0.12
CA LEU A 7 11.97 6.55 -0.63
C LEU A 7 11.03 5.42 -1.05
N ARG A 8 9.99 5.16 -0.26
CA ARG A 8 9.11 4.00 -0.43
C ARG A 8 7.92 4.01 0.53
N PRO A 9 6.88 3.20 0.28
CA PRO A 9 5.92 2.81 1.31
C PRO A 9 6.66 2.22 2.52
N GLY A 10 6.24 2.59 3.70
CA GLY A 10 6.85 2.16 4.95
C GLY A 10 5.91 1.30 5.80
N HIS A 11 4.65 1.69 5.90
CA HIS A 11 3.63 0.92 6.60
C HIS A 11 2.21 1.37 6.26
N VAL A 12 1.25 0.49 6.56
CA VAL A 12 -0.18 0.77 6.59
C VAL A 12 -0.76 0.39 7.94
N ALA A 13 -1.63 1.24 8.49
CA ALA A 13 -2.38 0.94 9.72
C ALA A 13 -3.85 0.67 9.36
N LEU A 14 -4.31 -0.51 9.75
CA LEU A 14 -5.64 -1.02 9.40
C LEU A 14 -6.50 -1.19 10.66
N ARG A 15 -7.75 -0.78 10.55
CA ARG A 15 -8.81 -1.10 11.51
C ARG A 15 -9.40 -2.46 11.17
N VAL A 16 -9.57 -3.29 12.18
CA VAL A 16 -10.20 -4.61 12.07
C VAL A 16 -11.27 -4.79 13.14
N THR A 17 -12.35 -5.46 12.81
CA THR A 17 -13.48 -5.65 13.73
C THR A 17 -13.31 -6.88 14.63
N ASP A 18 -12.45 -7.83 14.24
CA ASP A 18 -12.00 -8.98 15.03
C ASP A 18 -10.49 -9.10 14.92
N LEU A 19 -9.78 -8.61 15.93
CA LEU A 19 -8.32 -8.60 15.94
C LEU A 19 -7.73 -10.02 15.96
N ALA A 20 -8.36 -10.98 16.65
CA ALA A 20 -7.86 -12.35 16.73
C ALA A 20 -7.97 -13.07 15.37
N ALA A 21 -9.10 -12.93 14.69
CA ALA A 21 -9.29 -13.45 13.34
C ALA A 21 -8.34 -12.77 12.33
N ALA A 22 -8.16 -11.45 12.45
CA ALA A 22 -7.23 -10.70 11.59
C ALA A 22 -5.77 -11.13 11.81
N VAL A 23 -5.32 -11.30 13.06
CA VAL A 23 -3.97 -11.81 13.36
C VAL A 23 -3.75 -13.19 12.73
N LYS A 24 -4.73 -14.08 12.77
CA LYS A 24 -4.65 -15.39 12.09
C LYS A 24 -4.57 -15.22 10.57
N HIS A 25 -5.37 -14.32 9.99
CA HIS A 25 -5.39 -14.06 8.55
C HIS A 25 -4.03 -13.49 8.06
N TYR A 26 -3.58 -12.40 8.65
CA TYR A 26 -2.32 -11.77 8.24
C TYR A 26 -1.09 -12.63 8.54
N GLY A 27 -1.07 -13.34 9.68
CA GLY A 27 0.06 -14.17 10.07
C GLY A 27 0.10 -15.54 9.38
N LYS A 28 -1.05 -16.22 9.19
CA LYS A 28 -1.04 -17.60 8.69
C LYS A 28 -1.45 -17.75 7.24
N VAL A 29 -2.40 -16.95 6.77
CA VAL A 29 -2.86 -17.04 5.38
C VAL A 29 -1.96 -16.20 4.48
N LEU A 30 -1.85 -14.90 4.78
CA LEU A 30 -0.96 -14.01 4.06
C LEU A 30 0.52 -14.35 4.33
N GLY A 31 0.85 -14.75 5.57
CA GLY A 31 2.20 -15.19 5.93
C GLY A 31 3.13 -14.06 6.37
N LEU A 32 2.57 -12.97 6.91
CA LEU A 32 3.35 -11.92 7.55
C LEU A 32 3.91 -12.39 8.90
N ILE A 33 5.05 -11.86 9.27
CA ILE A 33 5.73 -12.15 10.53
C ILE A 33 5.27 -11.14 11.59
N GLU A 34 4.66 -11.61 12.69
CA GLU A 34 4.35 -10.77 13.85
C GLU A 34 5.65 -10.34 14.53
N THR A 35 5.83 -9.04 14.70
CA THR A 35 7.04 -8.45 15.28
C THR A 35 6.84 -7.87 16.67
N GLY A 36 5.59 -7.66 17.09
CA GLY A 36 5.29 -7.16 18.43
C GLY A 36 3.85 -6.77 18.64
N ARG A 37 3.54 -6.46 19.89
CA ARG A 37 2.27 -5.90 20.35
C ARG A 37 2.54 -4.79 21.34
N ASP A 38 1.77 -3.72 21.29
CA ASP A 38 1.91 -2.62 22.24
C ASP A 38 0.85 -2.61 23.32
N ALA A 39 1.00 -1.68 24.26
CA ALA A 39 0.08 -1.52 25.39
C ALA A 39 -1.34 -1.05 24.96
N GLN A 40 -1.51 -0.52 23.75
CA GLN A 40 -2.78 -0.13 23.18
C GLN A 40 -3.48 -1.30 22.46
N GLY A 41 -2.87 -2.49 22.46
CA GLY A 41 -3.40 -3.70 21.85
C GLY A 41 -3.20 -3.75 20.32
N ARG A 42 -2.40 -2.84 19.74
CA ARG A 42 -2.04 -2.93 18.32
C ARG A 42 -1.07 -4.09 18.10
N VAL A 43 -1.21 -4.76 16.94
CA VAL A 43 -0.34 -5.87 16.53
C VAL A 43 0.42 -5.45 15.29
N TYR A 44 1.72 -5.70 15.30
CA TYR A 44 2.66 -5.25 14.29
C TYR A 44 3.16 -6.43 13.47
N PHE A 45 3.15 -6.29 12.15
CA PHE A 45 3.60 -7.31 11.21
C PHE A 45 4.55 -6.73 10.16
N LYS A 46 5.38 -7.59 9.59
CA LYS A 46 6.18 -7.30 8.40
C LYS A 46 6.12 -8.46 7.40
N ALA A 47 6.33 -8.18 6.13
CA ALA A 47 6.62 -9.21 5.15
C ALA A 47 8.03 -9.79 5.38
N TRP A 48 8.31 -10.99 4.84
CA TRP A 48 9.49 -11.73 5.28
C TRP A 48 10.81 -11.02 4.91
N ASP A 49 10.92 -10.41 3.72
CA ASP A 49 12.16 -9.76 3.25
C ASP A 49 12.31 -8.28 3.67
N GLU A 50 11.40 -7.76 4.45
CA GLU A 50 11.52 -6.41 4.99
C GLU A 50 12.45 -6.40 6.21
N HIS A 51 13.36 -5.41 6.29
CA HIS A 51 14.27 -5.24 7.41
C HIS A 51 13.72 -4.36 8.53
N ASP A 52 12.80 -3.42 8.21
CA ASP A 52 12.17 -2.55 9.21
C ASP A 52 11.27 -3.38 10.15
N HIS A 53 11.10 -2.90 11.39
CA HIS A 53 10.31 -3.60 12.41
C HIS A 53 8.92 -4.00 11.92
N HIS A 54 8.22 -3.15 11.18
CA HIS A 54 6.88 -3.47 10.67
C HIS A 54 6.52 -2.68 9.43
N SER A 55 5.60 -3.23 8.64
CA SER A 55 4.94 -2.60 7.51
C SER A 55 3.40 -2.67 7.58
N VAL A 56 2.84 -3.46 8.51
CA VAL A 56 1.40 -3.52 8.78
C VAL A 56 1.16 -3.38 10.27
N VAL A 57 0.19 -2.53 10.63
CA VAL A 57 -0.29 -2.35 12.00
C VAL A 57 -1.78 -2.65 12.03
N LEU A 58 -2.20 -3.59 12.89
CA LEU A 58 -3.61 -3.89 13.09
C LEU A 58 -4.07 -3.34 14.44
N ARG A 59 -5.24 -2.70 14.45
CA ARG A 59 -5.93 -2.35 15.69
C ARG A 59 -7.42 -2.71 15.66
N GLN A 60 -7.95 -3.11 16.81
CA GLN A 60 -9.38 -3.34 16.99
C GLN A 60 -10.16 -2.03 16.82
N ALA A 61 -11.28 -2.09 16.09
CA ALA A 61 -12.21 -0.97 15.91
C ALA A 61 -13.63 -1.49 15.61
N ASP A 62 -14.63 -0.60 15.67
CA ASP A 62 -16.02 -0.95 15.37
C ASP A 62 -16.31 -1.11 13.88
N ALA A 63 -15.44 -0.56 13.01
CA ALA A 63 -15.55 -0.63 11.56
C ALA A 63 -14.19 -0.84 10.92
N PRO A 64 -14.11 -1.61 9.81
CA PRO A 64 -12.87 -1.82 9.06
C PRO A 64 -12.43 -0.53 8.35
N GLY A 65 -11.22 -0.54 7.79
CA GLY A 65 -10.66 0.54 6.99
C GLY A 65 -9.20 0.83 7.28
N MET A 66 -8.68 1.86 6.64
CA MET A 66 -7.32 2.35 6.85
C MET A 66 -7.33 3.55 7.80
N ASP A 67 -6.44 3.55 8.79
CA ASP A 67 -6.20 4.75 9.61
C ASP A 67 -5.25 5.72 8.91
N TYR A 68 -4.16 5.20 8.38
CA TYR A 68 -3.15 5.97 7.63
C TYR A 68 -2.18 5.05 6.89
N MET A 69 -1.50 5.63 5.91
CA MET A 69 -0.36 5.02 5.23
C MET A 69 0.89 5.88 5.47
N GLY A 70 2.01 5.25 5.82
CA GLY A 70 3.28 5.90 6.09
C GLY A 70 4.30 5.69 4.98
N PHE A 71 5.03 6.77 4.63
CA PHE A 71 6.15 6.72 3.70
C PHE A 71 7.47 7.00 4.42
N ARG A 72 8.50 6.21 4.11
CA ARG A 72 9.84 6.44 4.59
C ARG A 72 10.52 7.53 3.77
N VAL A 73 11.16 8.47 4.46
CA VAL A 73 12.05 9.47 3.85
C VAL A 73 13.52 9.15 4.17
N ASP A 74 14.44 9.72 3.41
CA ASP A 74 15.88 9.40 3.49
C ASP A 74 16.57 9.87 4.78
N SER A 75 16.07 10.93 5.40
CA SER A 75 16.70 11.53 6.59
C SER A 75 15.73 12.36 7.43
N GLU A 76 16.10 12.62 8.70
CA GLU A 76 15.37 13.55 9.57
C GLU A 76 15.32 14.97 8.98
N ALA A 77 16.41 15.43 8.34
CA ALA A 77 16.43 16.73 7.66
C ALA A 77 15.42 16.80 6.50
N THR A 78 15.27 15.72 5.74
CA THR A 78 14.25 15.61 4.70
C THR A 78 12.85 15.59 5.31
N LEU A 79 12.65 14.91 6.43
CA LEU A 79 11.38 14.90 7.15
C LEU A 79 10.96 16.32 7.56
N ASP A 80 11.86 17.09 8.16
CA ASP A 80 11.60 18.48 8.57
C ASP A 80 11.29 19.37 7.36
N ARG A 81 12.07 19.25 6.30
CA ARG A 81 11.86 20.02 5.06
C ARG A 81 10.49 19.72 4.43
N LEU A 82 10.16 18.42 4.25
CA LEU A 82 8.87 18.03 3.66
C LEU A 82 7.70 18.41 4.53
N ALA A 83 7.82 18.34 5.86
CA ALA A 83 6.78 18.82 6.77
C ALA A 83 6.50 20.31 6.55
N ALA A 84 7.52 21.15 6.49
CA ALA A 84 7.39 22.59 6.24
C ALA A 84 6.81 22.87 4.83
N GLU A 85 7.22 22.10 3.81
CA GLU A 85 6.68 22.23 2.44
C GLU A 85 5.18 21.83 2.37
N VAL A 86 4.78 20.76 3.06
CA VAL A 86 3.37 20.34 3.16
C VAL A 86 2.54 21.42 3.87
N GLU A 87 3.04 21.97 5.00
CA GLU A 87 2.40 23.09 5.71
C GLU A 87 2.25 24.33 4.82
N GLY A 88 3.30 24.68 4.09
CA GLY A 88 3.33 25.83 3.17
C GLY A 88 2.42 25.67 1.94
N SER A 89 2.17 24.45 1.50
CA SER A 89 1.40 24.14 0.28
C SER A 89 -0.08 24.49 0.38
N ARG A 90 -0.67 24.47 1.58
CA ARG A 90 -2.09 24.61 1.86
C ARG A 90 -2.98 23.55 1.19
N LEU A 91 -2.38 22.45 0.71
CA LEU A 91 -3.09 21.32 0.09
C LEU A 91 -3.45 20.22 1.09
N ALA A 92 -2.89 20.26 2.30
CA ALA A 92 -3.14 19.29 3.36
C ALA A 92 -3.82 19.93 4.57
N THR A 93 -4.50 19.11 5.36
CA THR A 93 -5.18 19.50 6.61
C THR A 93 -4.75 18.58 7.76
N ASP A 94 -5.23 18.84 8.98
CA ASP A 94 -5.01 18.02 10.20
C ASP A 94 -3.55 17.64 10.43
N MET A 95 -2.65 18.57 10.15
CA MET A 95 -1.20 18.38 10.24
C MET A 95 -0.75 18.31 11.70
N ARG A 96 0.06 17.29 12.03
CA ARG A 96 0.61 17.13 13.37
C ARG A 96 1.86 16.29 13.40
N TRP A 97 2.72 16.61 14.34
CA TRP A 97 3.82 15.73 14.72
C TRP A 97 3.34 14.65 15.70
N ILE A 98 3.91 13.47 15.56
CA ILE A 98 3.69 12.34 16.44
C ILE A 98 5.04 11.94 17.01
N ASP A 99 5.12 11.79 18.32
CA ASP A 99 6.36 11.52 19.04
C ASP A 99 6.97 10.17 18.67
N ALA A 100 8.28 10.09 18.77
CA ALA A 100 8.99 8.81 18.63
C ALA A 100 8.50 7.80 19.68
N GLY A 101 8.34 6.54 19.26
CA GLY A 101 7.89 5.46 20.12
C GLY A 101 6.37 5.38 20.34
N GLU A 102 5.57 6.30 19.78
CA GLU A 102 4.10 6.13 19.80
C GLU A 102 3.69 4.84 19.07
N HIS A 103 4.32 4.53 17.94
CA HIS A 103 4.41 3.16 17.41
C HIS A 103 5.69 2.50 17.89
N LEU A 104 5.64 1.19 18.15
CA LEU A 104 6.83 0.42 18.50
C LEU A 104 7.94 0.65 17.46
N HIS A 105 9.16 0.91 17.95
CA HIS A 105 10.36 0.96 17.12
C HIS A 105 10.34 1.98 15.97
N THR A 106 9.49 3.02 16.06
CA THR A 106 9.38 4.06 15.02
C THR A 106 9.75 5.41 15.61
N GLY A 107 10.56 6.18 14.89
CA GLY A 107 10.91 7.55 15.22
C GLY A 107 9.71 8.50 15.17
N ARG A 108 9.96 9.79 15.29
CA ARG A 108 8.91 10.81 15.13
C ARG A 108 8.34 10.75 13.70
N ARG A 109 7.07 11.12 13.57
CA ARG A 109 6.34 11.11 12.30
C ARG A 109 5.60 12.42 12.10
N PHE A 110 5.52 12.86 10.87
CA PHE A 110 4.63 13.96 10.48
C PHE A 110 3.42 13.41 9.77
N ARG A 111 2.23 13.58 10.36
CA ARG A 111 0.95 13.12 9.82
C ARG A 111 0.13 14.29 9.32
N PHE A 112 -0.52 14.11 8.17
CA PHE A 112 -1.41 15.10 7.56
C PHE A 112 -2.52 14.40 6.76
N THR A 113 -3.62 15.10 6.55
CA THR A 113 -4.75 14.63 5.74
C THR A 113 -4.63 15.21 4.32
N VAL A 114 -4.58 14.34 3.32
CA VAL A 114 -4.52 14.72 1.89
C VAL A 114 -5.90 15.12 1.35
N PRO A 115 -6.00 15.82 0.18
CA PRO A 115 -7.26 16.35 -0.34
C PRO A 115 -8.40 15.33 -0.47
N THR A 116 -8.09 14.07 -0.73
CA THR A 116 -9.07 12.96 -0.77
C THR A 116 -9.51 12.46 0.62
N GLY A 117 -9.07 13.09 1.71
CA GLY A 117 -9.50 12.78 3.08
C GLY A 117 -8.72 11.66 3.79
N HIS A 118 -7.66 11.14 3.19
CA HIS A 118 -6.84 10.10 3.81
C HIS A 118 -5.69 10.69 4.62
N ALA A 119 -5.37 10.04 5.75
CA ALA A 119 -4.19 10.39 6.52
C ALA A 119 -2.95 9.71 5.94
N ILE A 120 -1.91 10.53 5.72
CA ILE A 120 -0.59 10.09 5.28
C ILE A 120 0.43 10.46 6.36
N GLU A 121 1.45 9.63 6.54
CA GLU A 121 2.58 9.90 7.43
C GLU A 121 3.91 9.91 6.67
N LEU A 122 4.82 10.78 7.10
CA LEU A 122 6.23 10.72 6.74
C LEU A 122 7.05 10.37 7.98
N PHE A 123 8.06 9.53 7.82
CA PHE A 123 9.01 9.16 8.89
C PHE A 123 10.39 8.87 8.32
N ALA A 124 11.44 9.20 9.10
CA ALA A 124 12.82 8.96 8.68
C ALA A 124 13.39 7.67 9.29
N THR A 125 13.01 7.34 10.53
CA THR A 125 13.64 6.26 11.29
C THR A 125 12.64 5.20 11.74
N LYS A 126 13.07 3.95 11.64
CA LYS A 126 12.40 2.77 12.20
C LYS A 126 13.49 1.72 12.47
N ASP A 127 13.42 1.07 13.63
CA ASP A 127 14.38 0.04 14.00
C ASP A 127 14.33 -1.12 13.00
N LYS A 128 15.48 -1.74 12.76
CA LYS A 128 15.61 -2.88 11.87
C LYS A 128 15.64 -4.17 12.70
N VAL A 129 14.82 -5.13 12.31
CA VAL A 129 14.79 -6.48 12.88
C VAL A 129 15.34 -7.54 11.91
N GLY A 130 15.67 -7.12 10.67
CA GLY A 130 16.18 -8.01 9.64
C GLY A 130 15.11 -8.91 9.02
N ASN A 131 15.52 -9.74 8.09
CA ASN A 131 14.68 -10.69 7.35
C ASN A 131 14.90 -12.16 7.74
N GLY A 132 15.67 -12.40 8.80
CA GLY A 132 16.02 -13.76 9.25
C GLY A 132 17.25 -14.37 8.56
N LEU A 133 17.87 -13.63 7.63
CA LEU A 133 19.05 -14.05 6.90
C LEU A 133 20.29 -13.30 7.42
N PRO A 134 21.50 -13.92 7.36
CA PRO A 134 22.75 -13.22 7.67
C PRO A 134 23.08 -12.17 6.59
N ASP A 135 23.77 -11.09 6.97
CA ASP A 135 24.24 -10.07 6.02
C ASP A 135 25.41 -10.55 5.13
N VAL A 136 26.01 -11.71 5.46
CA VAL A 136 27.14 -12.28 4.73
C VAL A 136 26.78 -13.67 4.22
N ASN A 137 26.86 -13.86 2.91
CA ASN A 137 26.52 -15.10 2.20
C ASN A 137 25.13 -15.67 2.58
N PRO A 138 24.05 -14.87 2.47
CA PRO A 138 22.71 -15.33 2.82
C PRO A 138 22.21 -16.41 1.86
N ASP A 139 21.32 -17.24 2.37
CA ASP A 139 20.45 -18.07 1.52
C ASP A 139 19.41 -17.19 0.81
N PRO A 140 18.73 -17.69 -0.25
CA PRO A 140 17.73 -16.92 -0.99
C PRO A 140 16.48 -16.60 -0.17
N TRP A 141 16.17 -17.36 0.87
CA TRP A 141 15.03 -17.17 1.79
C TRP A 141 15.32 -17.85 3.13
N PRO A 142 14.72 -17.37 4.24
CA PRO A 142 14.87 -17.99 5.55
C PRO A 142 13.98 -19.22 5.70
N ASP A 143 14.32 -20.10 6.64
CA ASP A 143 13.48 -21.23 7.01
C ASP A 143 12.16 -20.79 7.66
N GLY A 144 11.14 -21.67 7.59
CA GLY A 144 9.90 -21.53 8.34
C GLY A 144 8.87 -20.56 7.77
N LEU A 145 9.04 -20.08 6.55
CA LEU A 145 8.04 -19.25 5.87
C LEU A 145 6.71 -20.01 5.72
N VAL A 146 5.59 -19.32 5.98
CA VAL A 146 4.23 -19.89 5.93
C VAL A 146 3.30 -19.03 5.06
N GLY A 147 2.14 -19.58 4.67
CA GLY A 147 1.14 -18.84 3.92
C GLY A 147 1.57 -18.46 2.50
N MET A 148 1.19 -17.27 2.05
CA MET A 148 1.50 -16.75 0.72
C MET A 148 2.93 -16.23 0.60
N GLN A 149 3.59 -15.86 1.71
CA GLN A 149 4.99 -15.46 1.80
C GLN A 149 5.35 -14.20 1.00
N PRO A 150 4.61 -13.08 1.13
CA PRO A 150 4.96 -11.87 0.43
C PRO A 150 6.32 -11.33 0.87
N THR A 151 7.08 -10.77 -0.08
CA THR A 151 8.41 -10.23 0.19
C THR A 151 8.36 -8.84 0.81
N ARG A 152 7.34 -8.03 0.48
CA ARG A 152 7.12 -6.69 1.07
C ARG A 152 5.68 -6.20 0.95
N PHE A 153 5.30 -5.27 1.81
CA PHE A 153 4.17 -4.37 1.59
C PHE A 153 4.48 -3.46 0.41
N ASP A 154 3.53 -3.30 -0.52
CA ASP A 154 3.84 -2.65 -1.78
C ASP A 154 3.12 -1.31 -1.98
N HIS A 155 1.81 -1.27 -1.89
CA HIS A 155 1.02 -0.06 -2.12
C HIS A 155 -0.35 -0.09 -1.47
N CYS A 156 -1.04 1.06 -1.51
CA CYS A 156 -2.48 1.15 -1.27
C CYS A 156 -3.17 1.81 -2.46
N LEU A 157 -4.43 1.43 -2.72
CA LEU A 157 -5.35 2.15 -3.59
C LEU A 157 -6.47 2.76 -2.75
N LEU A 158 -6.71 4.05 -2.98
CA LEU A 158 -7.57 4.90 -2.17
C LEU A 158 -8.62 5.60 -3.05
N TYR A 159 -9.82 5.81 -2.52
CA TYR A 159 -10.92 6.48 -3.21
C TYR A 159 -11.27 7.81 -2.54
N GLY A 160 -11.45 8.87 -3.34
CA GLY A 160 -11.88 10.17 -2.85
C GLY A 160 -12.16 11.18 -3.96
N ASP A 161 -12.67 12.33 -3.59
CA ASP A 161 -13.24 13.30 -4.53
C ASP A 161 -12.21 14.22 -5.21
N ASP A 162 -11.14 14.60 -4.50
CA ASP A 162 -10.15 15.58 -4.99
C ASP A 162 -8.84 14.92 -5.43
N VAL A 163 -8.89 14.21 -6.57
CA VAL A 163 -7.71 13.61 -7.19
C VAL A 163 -6.73 14.66 -7.70
N ASP A 164 -7.23 15.79 -8.20
CA ASP A 164 -6.37 16.86 -8.73
C ASP A 164 -5.53 17.51 -7.62
N GLY A 165 -6.14 17.74 -6.44
CA GLY A 165 -5.41 18.24 -5.27
C GLY A 165 -4.36 17.25 -4.78
N VAL A 166 -4.67 15.94 -4.79
CA VAL A 166 -3.70 14.89 -4.47
C VAL A 166 -2.53 14.89 -5.45
N VAL A 167 -2.80 14.95 -6.75
CA VAL A 167 -1.74 15.00 -7.78
C VAL A 167 -0.79 16.16 -7.50
N LYS A 168 -1.31 17.37 -7.26
CA LYS A 168 -0.46 18.53 -6.92
C LYS A 168 0.37 18.29 -5.67
N LEU A 169 -0.23 17.82 -4.59
CA LEU A 169 0.49 17.57 -3.34
C LEU A 169 1.61 16.55 -3.51
N PHE A 170 1.30 15.44 -4.18
CA PHE A 170 2.28 14.36 -4.35
C PHE A 170 3.39 14.71 -5.34
N THR A 171 3.07 15.40 -6.45
CA THR A 171 4.09 15.69 -7.47
C THR A 171 4.89 16.96 -7.19
N GLU A 172 4.25 18.03 -6.70
CA GLU A 172 4.92 19.33 -6.51
C GLU A 172 5.58 19.47 -5.14
N VAL A 173 5.09 18.73 -4.11
CA VAL A 173 5.59 18.83 -2.74
C VAL A 173 6.36 17.58 -2.31
N LEU A 174 5.78 16.39 -2.52
CA LEU A 174 6.36 15.14 -2.04
C LEU A 174 7.34 14.49 -3.02
N GLY A 175 7.46 15.02 -4.26
CA GLY A 175 8.41 14.55 -5.26
C GLY A 175 8.05 13.22 -5.92
N PHE A 176 6.79 12.82 -5.91
CA PHE A 176 6.31 11.68 -6.69
C PHE A 176 6.19 12.02 -8.17
N THR A 177 6.13 10.98 -8.99
CA THR A 177 5.85 11.10 -10.42
C THR A 177 4.59 10.32 -10.78
N ILE A 178 3.90 10.74 -11.84
CA ILE A 178 2.76 10.00 -12.39
C ILE A 178 3.30 8.93 -13.33
N ALA A 179 3.11 7.67 -13.00
CA ALA A 179 3.47 6.57 -13.88
C ALA A 179 2.33 6.23 -14.85
N GLU A 180 1.11 6.16 -14.34
CA GLU A 180 -0.09 5.93 -15.15
C GLU A 180 -1.25 6.80 -14.67
N GLN A 181 -2.17 7.09 -15.59
CA GLN A 181 -3.41 7.82 -15.29
C GLN A 181 -4.58 7.25 -16.07
N VAL A 182 -5.79 7.49 -15.57
CA VAL A 182 -7.05 7.17 -16.26
C VAL A 182 -7.82 8.45 -16.49
N MET A 183 -8.23 8.69 -17.73
CA MET A 183 -8.90 9.91 -18.14
C MET A 183 -10.32 9.63 -18.66
N ALA A 184 -11.27 10.49 -18.27
CA ALA A 184 -12.59 10.63 -18.85
C ALA A 184 -12.67 11.98 -19.56
N GLY A 185 -12.35 12.02 -20.85
CA GLY A 185 -12.07 13.27 -21.54
C GLY A 185 -10.92 14.02 -20.87
N ASP A 186 -11.18 15.24 -20.41
CA ASP A 186 -10.18 16.08 -19.71
C ASP A 186 -10.16 15.85 -18.17
N VAL A 187 -11.01 14.98 -17.63
CA VAL A 187 -11.08 14.72 -16.20
C VAL A 187 -10.23 13.51 -15.83
N MET A 188 -9.29 13.68 -14.90
CA MET A 188 -8.53 12.58 -14.33
C MET A 188 -9.41 11.84 -13.31
N VAL A 189 -9.73 10.57 -13.62
CA VAL A 189 -10.54 9.71 -12.75
C VAL A 189 -9.70 8.73 -11.95
N GLY A 190 -8.43 8.54 -12.33
CA GLY A 190 -7.50 7.70 -11.59
C GLY A 190 -6.06 8.10 -11.83
N VAL A 191 -5.21 7.97 -10.81
CA VAL A 191 -3.78 8.27 -10.89
C VAL A 191 -2.98 7.23 -10.11
N PHE A 192 -1.86 6.81 -10.69
CA PHE A 192 -0.89 5.87 -10.13
C PHE A 192 0.43 6.61 -9.95
N LEU A 193 0.77 6.88 -8.69
CA LEU A 193 1.88 7.73 -8.27
C LEU A 193 3.02 6.88 -7.73
N THR A 194 4.25 7.19 -8.12
CA THR A 194 5.45 6.47 -7.69
C THR A 194 6.54 7.41 -7.20
N CYS A 195 7.21 7.00 -6.12
CA CYS A 195 8.46 7.58 -5.62
C CYS A 195 9.65 6.62 -5.81
N SER A 196 9.42 5.47 -6.43
CA SER A 196 10.39 4.39 -6.58
C SER A 196 10.54 3.94 -8.04
N THR A 197 10.97 2.71 -8.26
CA THR A 197 11.10 2.11 -9.60
C THR A 197 9.94 1.18 -9.96
N LYS A 198 8.85 1.23 -9.20
CA LYS A 198 7.63 0.46 -9.44
C LYS A 198 6.61 1.26 -10.27
N PRO A 199 5.60 0.61 -10.86
CA PRO A 199 4.52 1.31 -11.55
C PRO A 199 3.72 2.27 -10.65
N HIS A 200 3.62 1.98 -9.35
CA HIS A 200 3.08 2.90 -8.34
C HIS A 200 3.42 2.46 -6.92
N ASP A 201 3.47 3.41 -6.02
CA ASP A 201 3.58 3.24 -4.58
C ASP A 201 2.27 3.58 -3.86
N ILE A 202 1.42 4.38 -4.50
CA ILE A 202 0.07 4.72 -4.06
C ILE A 202 -0.77 5.07 -5.28
N ALA A 203 -2.06 4.73 -5.25
CA ALA A 203 -3.00 5.10 -6.29
C ALA A 203 -4.26 5.74 -5.71
N PHE A 204 -4.84 6.68 -6.46
CA PHE A 204 -6.09 7.34 -6.10
C PHE A 204 -7.08 7.25 -7.24
N ILE A 205 -8.31 6.91 -6.92
CA ILE A 205 -9.43 6.87 -7.86
C ILE A 205 -10.50 7.86 -7.39
N ARG A 206 -11.04 8.63 -8.33
CA ARG A 206 -12.09 9.61 -8.06
C ARG A 206 -13.38 8.92 -7.63
N ASN A 207 -13.87 9.31 -6.47
CA ASN A 207 -15.10 8.82 -5.86
C ASN A 207 -15.76 9.99 -5.10
N PRO A 208 -17.07 10.15 -5.11
CA PRO A 208 -17.74 11.24 -4.38
C PRO A 208 -17.57 11.18 -2.87
N GLU A 209 -17.28 9.99 -2.32
CA GLU A 209 -17.02 9.80 -0.89
C GLU A 209 -15.53 9.93 -0.59
N LYS A 210 -15.19 10.75 0.41
CA LYS A 210 -13.83 10.96 0.89
C LYS A 210 -13.36 9.83 1.81
N GLY A 211 -12.04 9.64 1.84
CA GLY A 211 -11.37 8.80 2.83
C GLY A 211 -11.66 7.32 2.71
N LYS A 212 -12.05 6.83 1.53
CA LYS A 212 -12.39 5.42 1.33
C LYS A 212 -11.16 4.58 0.97
N PHE A 213 -11.01 3.47 1.65
CA PHE A 213 -9.92 2.52 1.46
C PHE A 213 -10.38 1.36 0.56
N HIS A 214 -9.72 1.18 -0.59
CA HIS A 214 -10.04 0.10 -1.51
C HIS A 214 -9.23 -1.17 -1.21
N HIS A 215 -7.91 -1.08 -1.15
CA HIS A 215 -7.05 -2.21 -0.78
C HIS A 215 -5.64 -1.80 -0.35
N CYS A 216 -4.98 -2.72 0.36
CA CYS A 216 -3.53 -2.76 0.48
C CYS A 216 -2.97 -3.98 -0.25
N SER A 217 -1.78 -3.83 -0.81
CA SER A 217 -1.17 -4.82 -1.70
C SER A 217 0.19 -5.27 -1.20
N PHE A 218 0.50 -6.55 -1.47
CA PHE A 218 1.75 -7.21 -1.12
C PHE A 218 2.33 -7.91 -2.34
N ILE A 219 3.64 -7.85 -2.52
CA ILE A 219 4.27 -8.46 -3.68
C ILE A 219 4.72 -9.89 -3.40
N LEU A 220 4.47 -10.76 -4.38
CA LEU A 220 4.98 -12.12 -4.51
C LEU A 220 6.02 -12.18 -5.64
N ASP A 221 6.89 -13.18 -5.63
CA ASP A 221 7.99 -13.25 -6.59
C ASP A 221 7.51 -13.60 -8.01
N THR A 222 6.59 -14.55 -8.13
CA THR A 222 6.21 -15.11 -9.43
C THR A 222 4.70 -15.21 -9.64
N TRP A 223 4.30 -15.39 -10.90
CA TRP A 223 2.91 -15.72 -11.25
C TRP A 223 2.43 -17.03 -10.59
N ASN A 224 3.32 -18.03 -10.45
CA ASN A 224 2.98 -19.28 -9.79
C ASN A 224 2.64 -19.08 -8.31
N ASP A 225 3.25 -18.11 -7.64
CA ASP A 225 2.92 -17.78 -6.26
C ASP A 225 1.53 -17.14 -6.15
N VAL A 226 1.10 -16.35 -7.14
CA VAL A 226 -0.28 -15.84 -7.22
C VAL A 226 -1.29 -16.98 -7.42
N LEU A 227 -0.97 -17.98 -8.23
CA LEU A 227 -1.81 -19.17 -8.38
C LEU A 227 -1.88 -19.97 -7.08
N ARG A 228 -0.74 -20.16 -6.40
CA ARG A 228 -0.68 -20.80 -5.08
C ARG A 228 -1.48 -20.01 -4.03
N ALA A 229 -1.49 -18.68 -4.11
CA ALA A 229 -2.30 -17.85 -3.22
C ALA A 229 -3.81 -18.16 -3.39
N ALA A 230 -4.29 -18.43 -4.61
CA ALA A 230 -5.67 -18.86 -4.83
C ALA A 230 -6.01 -20.18 -4.12
N ASP A 231 -5.07 -21.15 -4.13
CA ASP A 231 -5.23 -22.40 -3.40
C ASP A 231 -5.28 -22.17 -1.88
N LEU A 232 -4.44 -21.27 -1.37
CA LEU A 232 -4.41 -20.92 0.06
C LEU A 232 -5.68 -20.17 0.51
N ILE A 233 -6.23 -19.29 -0.33
CA ILE A 233 -7.51 -18.61 -0.13
C ILE A 233 -8.62 -19.65 0.03
N SER A 234 -8.73 -20.57 -0.92
CA SER A 234 -9.72 -21.64 -0.89
C SER A 234 -9.55 -22.58 0.30
N LYS A 235 -8.31 -23.03 0.58
CA LYS A 235 -7.98 -23.93 1.69
C LYS A 235 -8.33 -23.36 3.07
N ASN A 236 -8.30 -22.05 3.22
CA ASN A 236 -8.54 -21.36 4.49
C ASN A 236 -9.91 -20.68 4.56
N ASP A 237 -10.84 -20.98 3.64
CA ASP A 237 -12.19 -20.40 3.56
C ASP A 237 -12.17 -18.86 3.58
N VAL A 238 -11.17 -18.25 2.93
CA VAL A 238 -11.05 -16.79 2.80
C VAL A 238 -11.98 -16.31 1.68
N SER A 239 -12.65 -15.19 1.89
CA SER A 239 -13.53 -14.59 0.90
C SER A 239 -12.72 -14.07 -0.29
N LEU A 240 -12.81 -14.76 -1.43
CA LEU A 240 -12.23 -14.32 -2.70
C LEU A 240 -13.09 -13.20 -3.28
N ASP A 241 -12.44 -12.13 -3.75
CA ASP A 241 -13.11 -11.08 -4.51
C ASP A 241 -12.96 -11.33 -6.01
N ILE A 242 -11.73 -11.31 -6.55
CA ILE A 242 -11.47 -11.54 -7.96
C ILE A 242 -10.06 -12.07 -8.23
N GLY A 243 -9.93 -12.87 -9.26
CA GLY A 243 -8.66 -13.41 -9.74
C GLY A 243 -8.50 -14.91 -9.47
N PRO A 244 -7.35 -15.50 -9.79
CA PRO A 244 -6.14 -14.88 -10.38
C PRO A 244 -6.38 -14.25 -11.75
N THR A 245 -5.88 -13.05 -11.97
CA THR A 245 -6.05 -12.32 -13.23
C THR A 245 -4.81 -11.44 -13.52
N ARG A 246 -4.86 -10.68 -14.60
CA ARG A 246 -3.80 -9.75 -14.97
C ARG A 246 -4.36 -8.35 -15.18
N HIS A 247 -3.64 -7.35 -14.73
CA HIS A 247 -3.88 -5.97 -15.09
C HIS A 247 -3.25 -5.61 -16.44
N GLY A 248 -3.91 -4.79 -17.23
CA GLY A 248 -3.30 -4.02 -18.32
C GLY A 248 -2.49 -2.86 -17.76
N ILE A 249 -3.10 -2.11 -16.83
CA ILE A 249 -2.42 -1.12 -15.97
C ILE A 249 -1.39 -1.84 -15.12
N THR A 250 -0.23 -1.22 -14.88
CA THR A 250 0.90 -1.83 -14.14
C THR A 250 1.46 -3.14 -14.71
N ARG A 251 0.70 -3.90 -15.49
CA ARG A 251 1.03 -5.22 -16.06
C ARG A 251 1.22 -6.32 -15.01
N GLY A 252 0.76 -6.09 -13.79
CA GLY A 252 0.83 -7.07 -12.70
C GLY A 252 -0.13 -8.25 -12.87
N ALA A 253 0.27 -9.42 -12.40
CA ALA A 253 -0.60 -10.57 -12.20
C ALA A 253 -1.07 -10.57 -10.74
N THR A 254 -2.37 -10.68 -10.49
CA THR A 254 -2.97 -10.34 -9.21
C THR A 254 -4.11 -11.27 -8.78
N ILE A 255 -4.39 -11.27 -7.49
CA ILE A 255 -5.60 -11.83 -6.87
C ILE A 255 -6.03 -10.96 -5.69
N TYR A 256 -7.32 -10.69 -5.58
CA TYR A 256 -7.94 -9.90 -4.52
C TYR A 256 -8.82 -10.75 -3.62
N PHE A 257 -8.74 -10.50 -2.32
CA PHE A 257 -9.49 -11.22 -1.29
C PHE A 257 -9.72 -10.33 -0.08
N PHE A 258 -10.65 -10.72 0.79
CA PHE A 258 -10.98 -9.93 1.98
C PHE A 258 -10.37 -10.52 3.24
N ASP A 259 -9.94 -9.65 4.16
CA ASP A 259 -9.67 -10.06 5.52
C ASP A 259 -11.00 -10.35 6.27
N PRO A 260 -10.97 -10.95 7.47
CA PRO A 260 -12.19 -11.26 8.21
C PRO A 260 -13.06 -10.05 8.58
N SER A 261 -12.53 -8.84 8.48
CA SER A 261 -13.23 -7.59 8.78
C SER A 261 -13.82 -6.93 7.53
N GLY A 262 -13.46 -7.41 6.33
CA GLY A 262 -13.89 -6.86 5.05
C GLY A 262 -12.92 -5.86 4.43
N ASN A 263 -11.70 -5.68 4.98
CA ASN A 263 -10.66 -4.95 4.25
C ASN A 263 -10.16 -5.79 3.09
N ARG A 264 -10.08 -5.19 1.89
CA ARG A 264 -9.54 -5.89 0.72
C ARG A 264 -8.03 -5.94 0.76
N ASN A 265 -7.49 -7.13 0.58
CA ASN A 265 -6.08 -7.39 0.36
C ASN A 265 -5.84 -7.76 -1.11
N GLU A 266 -4.67 -7.43 -1.60
CA GLU A 266 -4.14 -7.89 -2.87
C GLU A 266 -2.80 -8.59 -2.63
N VAL A 267 -2.56 -9.70 -3.35
CA VAL A 267 -1.21 -10.15 -3.62
C VAL A 267 -1.00 -10.17 -5.12
N TYR A 268 0.17 -9.70 -5.56
CA TYR A 268 0.47 -9.65 -6.98
C TYR A 268 1.95 -9.94 -7.26
N SER A 269 2.27 -10.18 -8.53
CA SER A 269 3.64 -10.35 -9.00
C SER A 269 3.86 -9.64 -10.34
N GLY A 270 5.11 -9.36 -10.66
CA GLY A 270 5.47 -8.71 -11.91
C GLY A 270 5.25 -7.20 -11.88
N GLY A 271 4.77 -6.64 -12.98
CA GLY A 271 4.78 -5.20 -13.22
C GLY A 271 5.94 -4.82 -14.13
N TYR A 272 5.99 -3.56 -14.56
CA TYR A 272 7.12 -3.03 -15.31
C TYR A 272 8.03 -2.19 -14.41
N GLN A 273 9.28 -2.03 -14.82
CA GLN A 273 10.19 -1.08 -14.18
C GLN A 273 9.84 0.34 -14.64
N TYR A 274 9.70 1.24 -13.68
CA TYR A 274 9.49 2.66 -13.91
C TYR A 274 10.82 3.41 -13.79
N TYR A 275 11.04 4.34 -14.70
CA TYR A 275 12.15 5.29 -14.67
C TYR A 275 11.59 6.71 -14.85
N PRO A 276 12.18 7.75 -14.24
CA PRO A 276 11.64 9.12 -14.28
C PRO A 276 11.50 9.74 -15.67
N ASP A 277 12.22 9.25 -16.66
CA ASP A 277 12.16 9.65 -18.08
C ASP A 277 11.12 8.88 -18.89
N LYS A 278 10.42 7.94 -18.28
CA LYS A 278 9.35 7.17 -18.94
C LYS A 278 8.10 8.05 -19.11
N PRO A 279 7.49 8.08 -20.30
CA PRO A 279 6.26 8.83 -20.50
C PRO A 279 5.12 8.26 -19.64
N VAL A 280 4.22 9.16 -19.21
CA VAL A 280 2.99 8.76 -18.51
C VAL A 280 2.14 7.89 -19.42
N ILE A 281 1.72 6.73 -18.94
CA ILE A 281 0.78 5.86 -19.64
C ILE A 281 -0.63 6.34 -19.34
N THR A 282 -1.41 6.62 -20.39
CA THR A 282 -2.79 7.08 -20.23
C THR A 282 -3.76 6.02 -20.71
N TRP A 283 -4.71 5.69 -19.85
CA TRP A 283 -5.88 4.86 -20.12
C TRP A 283 -7.10 5.74 -20.23
N THR A 284 -8.07 5.35 -21.05
CA THR A 284 -9.37 6.02 -21.11
C THR A 284 -10.44 5.18 -20.40
N VAL A 285 -11.52 5.81 -19.97
CA VAL A 285 -12.61 5.11 -19.27
C VAL A 285 -13.28 4.04 -20.14
N GLU A 286 -13.24 4.19 -21.47
CA GLU A 286 -13.78 3.21 -22.43
C GLU A 286 -12.98 1.90 -22.42
N ASP A 287 -11.68 1.97 -22.10
CA ASP A 287 -10.78 0.81 -22.02
C ASP A 287 -10.51 0.32 -20.58
N LEU A 288 -11.26 0.83 -19.57
CA LEU A 288 -11.06 0.44 -18.17
C LEU A 288 -11.19 -1.08 -17.94
N GLY A 289 -12.09 -1.74 -18.63
CA GLY A 289 -12.20 -3.20 -18.55
C GLY A 289 -10.89 -3.90 -18.89
N ARG A 290 -10.22 -3.45 -19.95
CA ARG A 290 -8.92 -3.96 -20.38
C ARG A 290 -7.79 -3.51 -19.44
N ALA A 291 -7.87 -2.28 -18.90
CA ALA A 291 -6.88 -1.75 -17.97
C ALA A 291 -6.86 -2.54 -16.64
N ILE A 292 -8.04 -2.80 -16.07
CA ILE A 292 -8.16 -3.42 -14.75
C ILE A 292 -8.13 -4.96 -14.86
N PHE A 293 -8.90 -5.57 -15.78
CA PHE A 293 -9.02 -7.02 -15.96
C PHE A 293 -8.67 -7.41 -17.39
N TYR A 294 -7.38 -7.51 -17.68
CA TYR A 294 -6.87 -7.70 -19.03
C TYR A 294 -7.39 -8.96 -19.72
N HIS A 295 -7.58 -10.06 -18.97
CA HIS A 295 -8.08 -11.33 -19.51
C HIS A 295 -9.57 -11.23 -19.86
N ASP A 296 -10.38 -10.69 -18.96
CA ASP A 296 -11.84 -10.64 -19.11
C ASP A 296 -12.31 -9.44 -19.93
N ARG A 297 -11.51 -8.36 -19.95
CA ARG A 297 -11.80 -7.07 -20.62
C ARG A 297 -13.13 -6.45 -20.20
N LYS A 298 -13.58 -6.75 -18.99
CA LYS A 298 -14.82 -6.26 -18.39
C LYS A 298 -14.58 -5.81 -16.96
N LEU A 299 -15.22 -4.70 -16.60
CA LEU A 299 -15.24 -4.27 -15.22
C LEU A 299 -16.14 -5.18 -14.38
N ASN A 300 -15.80 -5.29 -13.12
CA ASN A 300 -16.61 -5.94 -12.10
C ASN A 300 -17.15 -4.86 -11.16
N ASP A 301 -18.48 -4.69 -11.13
CA ASP A 301 -19.14 -3.65 -10.34
C ASP A 301 -18.86 -3.81 -8.84
N ALA A 302 -18.81 -5.05 -8.33
CA ALA A 302 -18.48 -5.30 -6.93
C ALA A 302 -17.05 -4.86 -6.60
N PHE A 303 -16.09 -5.12 -7.51
CA PHE A 303 -14.71 -4.67 -7.33
C PHE A 303 -14.61 -3.15 -7.23
N LEU A 304 -15.38 -2.42 -8.04
CA LEU A 304 -15.35 -0.95 -8.05
C LEU A 304 -16.07 -0.31 -6.85
N ASN A 305 -17.10 -0.96 -6.31
CA ASN A 305 -18.02 -0.34 -5.36
C ASN A 305 -17.94 -0.91 -3.93
N VAL A 306 -17.12 -1.93 -3.66
CA VAL A 306 -16.85 -2.44 -2.32
C VAL A 306 -15.56 -1.84 -1.79
N TYR A 307 -15.67 -1.03 -0.74
CA TYR A 307 -14.55 -0.35 -0.06
C TYR A 307 -14.90 -0.09 1.41
N THR A 308 -13.91 0.20 2.24
CA THR A 308 -14.08 0.47 3.68
C THR A 308 -13.70 1.90 4.07
#